data_42386e46e679d17faf302d5f0f87dc39
#
_entry.id   42386e46e679d17faf302d5f0f87dc39
#
_cell.length_a   1.000
_cell.length_b   1.000
_cell.length_c   1.000
_cell.angle_alpha   90.00
_cell.angle_beta   90.00
_cell.angle_gamma   90.00
#
_symmetry.space_group_name_H-M   'P 1'
#
loop_
_entity.id
_entity.type
_entity.pdbx_description
1 polymer ?
#
loop_
_entity_poly.entity_id
_entity_poly.type
_entity_poly.pdbx_seq_one_letter_code
_entity_poly.pdbx_strand_id
1 'polypeptide(L)'
;MEILLGTQGLSEPLPYLATVFEHLERLGHEVLVFTAEAGPPPDGLRVVSAERGLPLAPDVIYAQDAYAALLLADLYPLTPQVFALHDDRDELWLPPQLPAVIARVVVFDDRGGDRARAASLVHEIVRLRRPVDTDRFSPRAPLRDRPQAALLQLGHLSDYRRGIVERACADAGIETADEADLAIGRGLPILEAMASGRAAYVYGEDGGDGWVTPERYGLLEADGFSGRAEVSATDFERLRSDLDGYDPAMGPANRELALAHSARDHAQQLISIFDTLAPRRDPVDAPLRELARLVRVEAATSRRAEAAAAEAHEARKRARELERELAEARKRSETLTERVAGLEDALDEAEAREAAATAAAAQKQGGVRGLLGREGKVPSTEG
;
A
#
# COMPACT_ATOMS: atom_id res chain seq x y z
N MET A 1 11.45 6.48 31.97
CA MET A 1 12.33 5.59 31.18
C MET A 1 12.60 6.21 29.83
N GLU A 2 13.80 5.99 29.30
CA GLU A 2 14.13 6.25 27.90
C GLU A 2 13.95 4.95 27.11
N ILE A 3 12.99 4.92 26.19
CA ILE A 3 12.58 3.76 25.41
C ILE A 3 13.09 3.95 23.99
N LEU A 4 13.94 3.04 23.51
CA LEU A 4 14.42 3.04 22.13
C LEU A 4 13.66 1.98 21.32
N LEU A 5 12.74 2.42 20.46
CA LEU A 5 12.12 1.54 19.50
C LEU A 5 13.09 1.29 18.34
N GLY A 6 13.26 0.03 17.96
CA GLY A 6 14.08 -0.35 16.80
C GLY A 6 13.26 -0.96 15.70
N THR A 7 13.39 -0.44 14.46
CA THR A 7 12.81 -1.03 13.27
C THR A 7 13.72 -0.86 12.07
N GLN A 8 13.64 -1.78 11.11
CA GLN A 8 14.40 -1.70 9.87
C GLN A 8 13.91 -0.54 9.00
N GLY A 9 12.60 -0.35 8.89
CA GLY A 9 11.99 0.61 7.99
C GLY A 9 11.01 1.57 8.66
N LEU A 10 10.64 2.64 7.93
CA LEU A 10 9.65 3.64 8.35
C LEU A 10 8.22 3.29 7.87
N SER A 11 8.05 2.20 7.15
CA SER A 11 6.75 1.65 6.75
C SER A 11 6.07 0.91 7.91
N GLU A 12 5.11 0.05 7.62
CA GLU A 12 4.48 -0.76 8.69
C GLU A 12 5.53 -1.48 9.55
N PRO A 13 5.38 -1.53 10.89
CA PRO A 13 4.17 -1.23 11.68
C PRO A 13 4.10 0.18 12.29
N LEU A 14 4.97 1.11 11.95
CA LEU A 14 5.12 2.40 12.63
C LEU A 14 3.84 3.25 12.73
N PRO A 15 2.94 3.33 11.73
CA PRO A 15 1.78 4.23 11.81
C PRO A 15 0.88 3.97 13.02
N TYR A 16 0.66 2.71 13.40
CA TYR A 16 -0.16 2.41 14.58
C TYR A 16 0.63 2.48 15.88
N LEU A 17 1.94 2.22 15.84
CA LEU A 17 2.80 2.38 16.99
C LEU A 17 2.94 3.85 17.42
N ALA A 18 2.81 4.79 16.48
CA ALA A 18 2.87 6.21 16.78
C ALA A 18 1.86 6.59 17.89
N THR A 19 0.64 6.07 17.83
CA THR A 19 -0.35 6.31 18.88
C THR A 19 0.04 5.68 20.23
N VAL A 20 0.63 4.48 20.20
CA VAL A 20 1.15 3.86 21.43
C VAL A 20 2.25 4.74 22.04
N PHE A 21 3.13 5.30 21.21
CA PHE A 21 4.22 6.17 21.66
C PHE A 21 3.71 7.48 22.27
N GLU A 22 2.71 8.11 21.66
CA GLU A 22 2.08 9.28 22.27
C GLU A 22 1.55 8.97 23.66
N HIS A 23 0.98 7.80 23.88
CA HIS A 23 0.53 7.38 25.21
C HIS A 23 1.69 7.11 26.17
N LEU A 24 2.79 6.51 25.71
CA LEU A 24 4.00 6.33 26.52
C LEU A 24 4.59 7.69 26.93
N GLU A 25 4.65 8.66 26.03
CA GLU A 25 5.11 10.02 26.33
C GLU A 25 4.17 10.73 27.33
N ARG A 26 2.86 10.59 27.17
CA ARG A 26 1.87 11.10 28.16
C ARG A 26 2.01 10.47 29.54
N LEU A 27 2.53 9.24 29.60
CA LEU A 27 2.87 8.56 30.86
C LEU A 27 4.23 9.01 31.44
N GLY A 28 4.91 9.96 30.79
CA GLY A 28 6.18 10.54 31.25
C GLY A 28 7.44 9.77 30.82
N HIS A 29 7.35 8.94 29.80
CA HIS A 29 8.49 8.24 29.21
C HIS A 29 9.02 9.00 27.99
N GLU A 30 10.31 8.88 27.72
CA GLU A 30 10.92 9.41 26.50
C GLU A 30 11.00 8.31 25.47
N VAL A 31 10.45 8.54 24.27
CA VAL A 31 10.43 7.55 23.19
C VAL A 31 11.25 8.05 22.01
N LEU A 32 12.22 7.26 21.58
CA LEU A 32 13.04 7.48 20.40
C LEU A 32 12.85 6.34 19.42
N VAL A 33 12.78 6.63 18.13
CA VAL A 33 12.63 5.62 17.08
C VAL A 33 13.95 5.50 16.31
N PHE A 34 14.60 4.35 16.42
CA PHE A 34 15.75 4.01 15.60
C PHE A 34 15.28 3.34 14.30
N THR A 35 15.77 3.83 13.17
CA THR A 35 15.57 3.18 11.88
C THR A 35 16.87 3.13 11.09
N ALA A 36 17.02 2.07 10.29
CA ALA A 36 18.11 1.95 9.33
C ALA A 36 17.78 2.61 7.97
N GLU A 37 16.49 2.91 7.71
CA GLU A 37 16.08 3.60 6.50
C GLU A 37 16.32 5.11 6.59
N ALA A 38 16.77 5.68 5.47
CA ALA A 38 16.82 7.12 5.31
C ALA A 38 15.47 7.60 4.73
N GLY A 39 14.82 8.49 5.46
CA GLY A 39 13.55 9.08 5.01
C GLY A 39 13.05 10.16 5.97
N PRO A 40 12.04 10.93 5.59
CA PRO A 40 11.39 11.85 6.51
C PRO A 40 10.67 11.02 7.60
N PRO A 41 10.86 11.38 8.88
CA PRO A 41 10.14 10.69 9.96
C PRO A 41 8.63 10.89 9.79
N PRO A 42 7.82 9.90 10.17
CA PRO A 42 6.38 10.12 10.35
C PRO A 42 6.13 11.23 11.36
N ASP A 43 5.04 11.99 11.15
CA ASP A 43 4.66 13.09 12.05
C ASP A 43 4.57 12.61 13.51
N GLY A 44 5.13 13.40 14.43
CA GLY A 44 5.09 13.12 15.86
C GLY A 44 6.13 12.13 16.38
N LEU A 45 6.96 11.51 15.52
CA LEU A 45 8.00 10.57 15.95
C LEU A 45 9.38 11.24 15.97
N ARG A 46 10.12 11.04 17.07
CA ARG A 46 11.53 11.45 17.19
C ARG A 46 12.44 10.33 16.66
N VAL A 47 12.77 10.43 15.37
CA VAL A 47 13.61 9.44 14.69
C VAL A 47 15.08 9.76 14.91
N VAL A 48 15.83 8.76 15.33
CA VAL A 48 17.29 8.76 15.51
C VAL A 48 17.94 7.74 14.56
N SER A 49 19.17 7.96 14.20
CA SER A 49 19.95 7.04 13.38
C SER A 49 21.36 6.84 13.95
N ALA A 50 22.11 5.88 13.39
CA ALA A 50 23.51 5.68 13.77
C ALA A 50 24.38 6.94 13.61
N GLU A 51 23.95 7.90 12.78
CA GLU A 51 24.66 9.14 12.51
C GLU A 51 24.11 10.34 13.32
N ARG A 52 22.90 10.25 13.85
CA ARG A 52 22.18 11.38 14.47
C ARG A 52 21.42 10.97 15.72
N GLY A 53 21.83 11.54 16.84
CA GLY A 53 20.99 11.61 18.04
C GLY A 53 20.72 10.30 18.76
N LEU A 54 21.59 9.29 18.61
CA LEU A 54 21.47 8.06 19.40
C LEU A 54 21.59 8.38 20.91
N PRO A 55 20.70 7.81 21.76
CA PRO A 55 20.80 7.93 23.20
C PRO A 55 22.10 7.28 23.71
N LEU A 56 22.58 7.75 24.86
CA LEU A 56 23.80 7.18 25.45
C LEU A 56 23.56 5.77 26.00
N ALA A 57 22.43 5.58 26.67
CA ALA A 57 22.06 4.30 27.29
C ALA A 57 20.55 4.27 27.50
N PRO A 58 19.76 3.80 26.53
CA PRO A 58 18.32 3.64 26.71
C PRO A 58 18.03 2.61 27.83
N ASP A 59 16.98 2.83 28.61
CA ASP A 59 16.58 1.92 29.67
C ASP A 59 16.08 0.58 29.12
N VAL A 60 15.41 0.62 27.96
CA VAL A 60 14.88 -0.56 27.27
C VAL A 60 14.87 -0.35 25.76
N ILE A 61 15.08 -1.44 25.02
CA ILE A 61 14.92 -1.51 23.56
C ILE A 61 13.63 -2.29 23.26
N TYR A 62 12.77 -1.71 22.42
CA TYR A 62 11.57 -2.36 21.89
C TYR A 62 11.76 -2.63 20.40
N ALA A 63 12.31 -3.82 20.08
CA ALA A 63 12.65 -4.20 18.70
C ALA A 63 11.40 -4.73 17.95
N GLN A 64 11.19 -4.26 16.73
CA GLN A 64 10.06 -4.63 15.89
C GLN A 64 10.39 -5.71 14.84
N ASP A 65 11.67 -5.95 14.62
CA ASP A 65 12.19 -6.94 13.68
C ASP A 65 13.57 -7.47 14.11
N ALA A 66 13.97 -8.59 13.53
CA ALA A 66 15.23 -9.27 13.87
C ALA A 66 16.46 -8.43 13.54
N TYR A 67 16.37 -7.63 12.46
CA TYR A 67 17.47 -6.75 12.07
C TYR A 67 17.75 -5.69 13.12
N ALA A 68 16.71 -4.96 13.54
CA ALA A 68 16.84 -3.95 14.57
C ALA A 68 17.29 -4.55 15.92
N ALA A 69 16.75 -5.71 16.30
CA ALA A 69 17.14 -6.40 17.52
C ALA A 69 18.64 -6.71 17.56
N LEU A 70 19.20 -7.26 16.47
CA LEU A 70 20.61 -7.59 16.37
C LEU A 70 21.50 -6.34 16.35
N LEU A 71 21.12 -5.33 15.58
CA LEU A 71 21.89 -4.09 15.47
C LEU A 71 21.92 -3.33 16.78
N LEU A 72 20.81 -3.21 17.47
CA LEU A 72 20.71 -2.51 18.73
C LEU A 72 21.37 -3.31 19.88
N ALA A 73 21.46 -4.64 19.79
CA ALA A 73 22.24 -5.44 20.72
C ALA A 73 23.75 -5.15 20.62
N ASP A 74 24.26 -4.84 19.43
CA ASP A 74 25.65 -4.46 19.22
C ASP A 74 25.92 -3.03 19.74
N LEU A 75 24.99 -2.10 19.49
CA LEU A 75 25.12 -0.71 19.93
C LEU A 75 24.94 -0.54 21.45
N TYR A 76 24.01 -1.31 22.03
CA TYR A 76 23.66 -1.25 23.46
C TYR A 76 23.75 -2.62 24.12
N PRO A 77 24.96 -3.12 24.34
CA PRO A 77 25.19 -4.51 24.74
C PRO A 77 24.66 -4.86 26.13
N LEU A 78 24.32 -3.88 26.97
CA LEU A 78 23.82 -4.10 28.33
C LEU A 78 22.34 -3.76 28.49
N THR A 79 21.72 -3.14 27.50
CA THR A 79 20.28 -2.77 27.55
C THR A 79 19.40 -3.98 27.28
N PRO A 80 18.38 -4.27 28.11
CA PRO A 80 17.44 -5.33 27.85
C PRO A 80 16.56 -5.02 26.64
N GLN A 81 16.20 -6.06 25.88
CA GLN A 81 15.33 -5.92 24.72
C GLN A 81 14.03 -6.69 24.91
N VAL A 82 12.94 -6.08 24.44
CA VAL A 82 11.66 -6.72 24.20
C VAL A 82 11.45 -6.76 22.69
N PHE A 83 11.07 -7.91 22.17
CA PHE A 83 10.82 -8.10 20.74
C PHE A 83 9.32 -8.15 20.47
N ALA A 84 8.82 -7.40 19.50
CA ALA A 84 7.43 -7.46 19.05
C ALA A 84 7.30 -8.29 17.77
N LEU A 85 6.51 -9.35 17.80
CA LEU A 85 6.23 -10.17 16.63
C LEU A 85 4.95 -9.69 15.95
N HIS A 86 5.11 -9.03 14.79
CA HIS A 86 4.01 -8.46 14.02
C HIS A 86 3.49 -9.37 12.92
N ASP A 87 4.38 -10.13 12.28
CA ASP A 87 4.05 -11.08 11.22
C ASP A 87 4.76 -12.41 11.50
N ASP A 88 4.04 -13.50 11.33
CA ASP A 88 4.52 -14.86 11.56
C ASP A 88 4.93 -15.59 10.27
N ARG A 89 4.80 -14.95 9.11
CA ARG A 89 4.96 -15.57 7.79
C ARG A 89 6.40 -15.62 7.33
N ASP A 90 7.18 -14.59 7.66
CA ASP A 90 8.56 -14.45 7.21
C ASP A 90 9.51 -14.72 8.38
N GLU A 91 10.52 -15.56 8.14
CA GLU A 91 11.59 -15.88 9.11
C GLU A 91 12.32 -14.62 9.57
N LEU A 92 12.41 -13.56 8.75
CA LEU A 92 13.03 -12.29 9.11
C LEU A 92 12.29 -11.51 10.21
N TRP A 93 11.00 -11.79 10.39
CA TRP A 93 10.18 -11.19 11.45
C TRP A 93 10.17 -12.00 12.74
N LEU A 94 10.72 -13.23 12.72
CA LEU A 94 10.80 -14.05 13.93
C LEU A 94 11.90 -13.52 14.87
N PRO A 95 11.72 -13.68 16.20
CA PRO A 95 12.72 -13.25 17.15
C PRO A 95 14.03 -14.01 16.93
N PRO A 96 15.19 -13.32 16.90
CA PRO A 96 16.47 -13.99 16.87
C PRO A 96 16.60 -14.95 18.06
N GLN A 97 17.13 -16.14 17.85
CA GLN A 97 17.31 -17.16 18.90
C GLN A 97 18.48 -16.82 19.85
N LEU A 98 18.40 -15.67 20.46
CA LEU A 98 19.44 -15.08 21.29
C LEU A 98 18.87 -14.67 22.66
N PRO A 99 18.68 -15.64 23.58
CA PRO A 99 18.08 -15.37 24.90
C PRO A 99 18.91 -14.38 25.72
N ALA A 100 20.20 -14.26 25.42
CA ALA A 100 21.04 -13.24 26.02
C ALA A 100 20.74 -11.81 25.52
N VAL A 101 20.00 -11.64 24.42
CA VAL A 101 19.65 -10.35 23.82
C VAL A 101 18.21 -9.98 24.14
N ILE A 102 17.29 -10.90 23.87
CA ILE A 102 15.84 -10.67 23.97
C ILE A 102 15.35 -11.23 25.30
N ALA A 103 14.88 -10.34 26.17
CA ALA A 103 14.36 -10.70 27.49
C ALA A 103 12.89 -11.20 27.41
N ARG A 104 12.09 -10.66 26.49
CA ARG A 104 10.68 -10.97 26.30
C ARG A 104 10.31 -10.89 24.82
N VAL A 105 9.34 -11.71 24.40
CA VAL A 105 8.71 -11.62 23.09
C VAL A 105 7.23 -11.26 23.28
N VAL A 106 6.80 -10.14 22.72
CA VAL A 106 5.41 -9.72 22.69
C VAL A 106 4.78 -10.22 21.39
N VAL A 107 3.62 -10.87 21.52
CA VAL A 107 2.81 -11.36 20.41
C VAL A 107 1.40 -10.77 20.51
N PHE A 108 0.70 -10.62 19.38
CA PHE A 108 -0.59 -9.92 19.34
C PHE A 108 -1.78 -10.86 19.13
N ASP A 109 -1.51 -12.14 18.85
CA ASP A 109 -2.51 -13.19 18.63
C ASP A 109 -1.93 -14.54 19.05
N ASP A 110 -2.78 -15.56 19.13
CA ASP A 110 -2.37 -16.89 19.58
C ASP A 110 -1.49 -17.59 18.53
N ARG A 111 -1.75 -17.33 17.26
CA ARG A 111 -0.98 -17.88 16.14
C ARG A 111 0.46 -17.38 16.14
N GLY A 112 0.66 -16.06 16.32
CA GLY A 112 1.99 -15.50 16.53
C GLY A 112 2.66 -16.08 17.77
N GLY A 113 1.89 -16.32 18.83
CA GLY A 113 2.37 -17.02 20.04
C GLY A 113 2.86 -18.43 19.77
N ASP A 114 2.10 -19.22 19.02
CA ASP A 114 2.48 -20.60 18.65
C ASP A 114 3.71 -20.60 17.73
N ARG A 115 3.77 -19.69 16.79
CA ARG A 115 4.92 -19.53 15.90
C ARG A 115 6.18 -19.10 16.67
N ALA A 116 6.04 -18.15 17.58
CA ALA A 116 7.15 -17.73 18.44
C ALA A 116 7.66 -18.86 19.32
N ARG A 117 6.78 -19.68 19.89
CA ARG A 117 7.16 -20.88 20.66
C ARG A 117 7.88 -21.92 19.80
N ALA A 118 7.39 -22.13 18.57
CA ALA A 118 8.03 -23.06 17.64
C ALA A 118 9.42 -22.57 17.18
N ALA A 119 9.60 -21.26 16.99
CA ALA A 119 10.85 -20.66 16.56
C ALA A 119 11.84 -20.45 17.71
N SER A 120 11.37 -20.25 18.94
CA SER A 120 12.20 -19.90 20.10
C SER A 120 11.71 -20.54 21.38
N LEU A 121 12.32 -21.63 21.78
CA LEU A 121 12.00 -22.34 23.00
C LEU A 121 12.52 -21.65 24.29
N VAL A 122 13.24 -20.54 24.18
CA VAL A 122 14.03 -19.95 25.27
C VAL A 122 13.54 -18.59 25.74
N HIS A 123 12.59 -17.96 25.03
CA HIS A 123 12.08 -16.64 25.40
C HIS A 123 10.76 -16.76 26.17
N GLU A 124 10.57 -15.88 27.13
CA GLU A 124 9.25 -15.66 27.72
C GLU A 124 8.37 -14.91 26.72
N ILE A 125 7.22 -15.51 26.39
CA ILE A 125 6.26 -14.97 25.43
C ILE A 125 5.12 -14.34 26.20
N VAL A 126 4.84 -13.07 25.92
CA VAL A 126 3.73 -12.31 26.51
C VAL A 126 2.75 -11.95 25.41
N ARG A 127 1.50 -12.33 25.56
CA ARG A 127 0.44 -11.93 24.64
C ARG A 127 -0.15 -10.60 25.08
N LEU A 128 -0.13 -9.61 24.18
CA LEU A 128 -0.87 -8.36 24.30
C LEU A 128 -1.90 -8.27 23.17
N ARG A 129 -3.00 -7.59 23.42
CA ARG A 129 -3.93 -7.27 22.33
C ARG A 129 -3.31 -6.25 21.39
N ARG A 130 -3.57 -6.42 20.09
CA ARG A 130 -3.11 -5.47 19.07
C ARG A 130 -3.74 -4.11 19.32
N PRO A 131 -2.95 -3.02 19.45
CA PRO A 131 -3.50 -1.72 19.80
C PRO A 131 -4.22 -1.06 18.63
N VAL A 132 -5.27 -0.30 18.96
CA VAL A 132 -5.97 0.62 18.07
C VAL A 132 -6.21 1.95 18.76
N ASP A 133 -6.10 3.05 18.02
CA ASP A 133 -6.42 4.38 18.49
C ASP A 133 -7.94 4.57 18.58
N THR A 134 -8.49 4.24 19.73
CA THR A 134 -9.94 4.33 19.98
C THR A 134 -10.47 5.77 20.09
N ASP A 135 -9.61 6.76 20.20
CA ASP A 135 -10.00 8.17 20.23
C ASP A 135 -10.11 8.72 18.80
N ARG A 136 -9.11 8.40 17.95
CA ARG A 136 -9.10 8.73 16.54
C ARG A 136 -10.18 7.98 15.76
N PHE A 137 -10.28 6.68 15.98
CA PHE A 137 -11.27 5.80 15.38
C PHE A 137 -12.50 5.72 16.29
N SER A 138 -13.39 6.69 16.15
CA SER A 138 -14.62 6.77 16.93
C SER A 138 -15.86 6.88 16.02
N PRO A 139 -17.02 6.40 16.47
CA PRO A 139 -18.25 6.48 15.70
C PRO A 139 -18.61 7.93 15.37
N ARG A 140 -18.87 8.21 14.09
CA ARG A 140 -19.29 9.56 13.63
C ARG A 140 -20.79 9.68 13.49
N ALA A 141 -21.46 8.58 13.12
CA ALA A 141 -22.90 8.53 12.92
C ALA A 141 -23.40 7.10 13.18
N PRO A 142 -24.68 6.93 13.52
CA PRO A 142 -25.31 5.61 13.56
C PRO A 142 -25.26 4.94 12.18
N LEU A 143 -25.15 3.61 12.17
CA LEU A 143 -25.22 2.83 10.94
C LEU A 143 -26.64 2.86 10.34
N ARG A 144 -26.71 2.77 9.02
CA ARG A 144 -27.99 2.69 8.31
C ARG A 144 -28.60 1.31 8.44
N ASP A 145 -29.93 1.21 8.35
CA ASP A 145 -30.66 -0.09 8.38
C ASP A 145 -30.23 -1.03 7.27
N ARG A 146 -29.77 -0.45 6.14
CA ARG A 146 -29.20 -1.19 5.02
C ARG A 146 -27.87 -0.56 4.64
N PRO A 147 -26.83 -1.35 4.42
CA PRO A 147 -25.53 -0.82 4.07
C PRO A 147 -25.57 -0.21 2.67
N GLN A 148 -25.10 1.02 2.53
CA GLN A 148 -24.98 1.70 1.24
C GLN A 148 -23.53 1.75 0.77
N ALA A 149 -22.59 1.72 1.71
CA ALA A 149 -21.18 1.79 1.39
C ALA A 149 -20.34 0.81 2.23
N ALA A 150 -19.29 0.29 1.61
CA ALA A 150 -18.27 -0.56 2.23
C ALA A 150 -16.89 0.07 2.12
N LEU A 151 -16.15 0.06 3.23
CA LEU A 151 -14.72 0.34 3.26
C LEU A 151 -13.96 -0.96 2.96
N LEU A 152 -13.29 -1.03 1.82
CA LEU A 152 -12.52 -2.20 1.42
C LEU A 152 -11.06 -2.07 1.86
N GLN A 153 -10.69 -2.83 2.88
CA GLN A 153 -9.33 -2.89 3.44
C GLN A 153 -8.63 -4.18 3.01
N LEU A 154 -8.51 -4.35 1.69
CA LEU A 154 -8.11 -5.60 1.07
C LEU A 154 -6.57 -5.79 1.00
N GLY A 155 -5.79 -4.74 1.28
CA GLY A 155 -4.33 -4.80 1.39
C GLY A 155 -3.64 -5.56 0.25
N HIS A 156 -2.90 -6.61 0.60
CA HIS A 156 -2.14 -7.45 -0.33
C HIS A 156 -2.93 -8.68 -0.84
N LEU A 157 -4.27 -8.60 -0.91
CA LEU A 157 -5.03 -9.67 -1.53
C LEU A 157 -4.73 -9.77 -3.03
N SER A 158 -4.77 -10.99 -3.55
CA SER A 158 -4.69 -11.23 -4.99
C SER A 158 -5.84 -10.52 -5.74
N ASP A 159 -5.60 -10.14 -7.00
CA ASP A 159 -6.62 -9.51 -7.84
C ASP A 159 -7.88 -10.37 -7.96
N TYR A 160 -7.73 -11.68 -7.94
CA TYR A 160 -8.85 -12.62 -7.95
C TYR A 160 -9.73 -12.47 -6.69
N ARG A 161 -9.12 -12.45 -5.49
CA ARG A 161 -9.85 -12.29 -4.23
C ARG A 161 -10.47 -10.92 -4.09
N ARG A 162 -9.74 -9.89 -4.50
CA ARG A 162 -10.26 -8.51 -4.58
C ARG A 162 -11.51 -8.44 -5.46
N GLY A 163 -11.46 -9.02 -6.66
CA GLY A 163 -12.56 -9.05 -7.60
C GLY A 163 -13.79 -9.81 -7.09
N ILE A 164 -13.64 -10.80 -6.20
CA ILE A 164 -14.78 -11.46 -5.53
C ILE A 164 -15.48 -10.46 -4.61
N VAL A 165 -14.74 -9.73 -3.77
CA VAL A 165 -15.30 -8.77 -2.81
C VAL A 165 -15.98 -7.61 -3.54
N GLU A 166 -15.32 -7.02 -4.54
CA GLU A 166 -15.86 -5.90 -5.32
C GLU A 166 -17.16 -6.28 -6.03
N ARG A 167 -17.22 -7.47 -6.65
CA ARG A 167 -18.45 -7.96 -7.30
C ARG A 167 -19.56 -8.24 -6.31
N ALA A 168 -19.25 -8.85 -5.14
CA ALA A 168 -20.27 -9.14 -4.13
C ALA A 168 -20.89 -7.86 -3.57
N CYS A 169 -20.08 -6.81 -3.32
CA CYS A 169 -20.57 -5.49 -2.93
C CYS A 169 -21.44 -4.86 -4.03
N ALA A 170 -20.97 -4.85 -5.27
CA ALA A 170 -21.71 -4.29 -6.40
C ALA A 170 -23.06 -4.99 -6.61
N ASP A 171 -23.11 -6.32 -6.53
CA ASP A 171 -24.33 -7.12 -6.66
C ASP A 171 -25.30 -6.91 -5.48
N ALA A 172 -24.75 -6.57 -4.31
CA ALA A 172 -25.55 -6.17 -3.15
C ALA A 172 -26.02 -4.69 -3.20
N GLY A 173 -25.59 -3.93 -4.22
CA GLY A 173 -25.88 -2.49 -4.32
C GLY A 173 -25.11 -1.65 -3.31
N ILE A 174 -23.94 -2.13 -2.85
CA ILE A 174 -23.08 -1.48 -1.87
C ILE A 174 -21.91 -0.82 -2.61
N GLU A 175 -21.77 0.48 -2.47
CA GLU A 175 -20.68 1.25 -3.08
C GLU A 175 -19.39 1.14 -2.26
N THR A 176 -18.23 1.33 -2.90
CA THR A 176 -16.97 1.45 -2.18
C THR A 176 -16.70 2.89 -1.81
N ALA A 177 -16.56 3.19 -0.50
CA ALA A 177 -16.30 4.53 0.00
C ALA A 177 -15.58 4.52 1.35
N ASP A 178 -14.90 5.63 1.68
CA ASP A 178 -14.26 5.81 2.98
C ASP A 178 -15.28 6.01 4.11
N GLU A 179 -16.37 6.73 3.85
CA GLU A 179 -17.52 6.84 4.75
C GLU A 179 -18.49 5.70 4.50
N ALA A 180 -18.36 4.64 5.26
CA ALA A 180 -19.02 3.37 5.02
C ALA A 180 -19.74 2.83 6.26
N ASP A 181 -20.80 2.05 6.02
CA ASP A 181 -21.57 1.36 7.07
C ASP A 181 -20.84 0.10 7.55
N LEU A 182 -20.12 -0.55 6.64
CA LEU A 182 -19.39 -1.76 6.93
C LEU A 182 -17.95 -1.67 6.41
N ALA A 183 -17.08 -2.52 6.95
CA ALA A 183 -15.73 -2.71 6.44
C ALA A 183 -15.48 -4.18 6.15
N ILE A 184 -14.77 -4.45 5.04
CA ILE A 184 -14.35 -5.79 4.63
C ILE A 184 -12.83 -5.79 4.53
N GLY A 185 -12.17 -6.71 5.23
CA GLY A 185 -10.72 -6.80 5.22
C GLY A 185 -10.17 -7.68 6.32
N ARG A 186 -8.93 -7.43 6.74
CA ARG A 186 -8.26 -8.25 7.76
C ARG A 186 -7.33 -7.43 8.67
N GLY A 187 -7.00 -8.00 9.82
CA GLY A 187 -5.98 -7.47 10.73
C GLY A 187 -6.35 -6.12 11.34
N LEU A 188 -5.36 -5.23 11.48
CA LEU A 188 -5.53 -3.92 12.12
C LEU A 188 -6.64 -3.06 11.48
N PRO A 189 -6.77 -2.95 10.15
CA PRO A 189 -7.86 -2.20 9.54
C PRO A 189 -9.27 -2.64 9.96
N ILE A 190 -9.46 -3.91 10.28
CA ILE A 190 -10.73 -4.41 10.83
C ILE A 190 -10.95 -3.89 12.25
N LEU A 191 -9.91 -3.87 13.09
CA LEU A 191 -9.98 -3.29 14.43
C LEU A 191 -10.28 -1.79 14.38
N GLU A 192 -9.69 -1.05 13.45
CA GLU A 192 -9.96 0.38 13.23
C GLU A 192 -11.41 0.62 12.79
N ALA A 193 -11.94 -0.23 11.93
CA ALA A 193 -13.34 -0.19 11.52
C ALA A 193 -14.29 -0.50 12.68
N MET A 194 -14.00 -1.52 13.47
CA MET A 194 -14.74 -1.84 14.70
C MET A 194 -14.70 -0.66 15.67
N ALA A 195 -13.52 -0.07 15.90
CA ALA A 195 -13.36 1.10 16.74
C ALA A 195 -14.15 2.31 16.24
N SER A 196 -14.32 2.44 14.93
CA SER A 196 -15.18 3.47 14.31
C SER A 196 -16.68 3.14 14.37
N GLY A 197 -17.07 2.04 15.02
CA GLY A 197 -18.47 1.61 15.15
C GLY A 197 -19.07 1.08 13.85
N ARG A 198 -18.28 0.55 12.92
CA ARG A 198 -18.74 -0.06 11.68
C ARG A 198 -19.02 -1.56 11.90
N ALA A 199 -19.94 -2.12 11.11
CA ALA A 199 -20.03 -3.55 10.96
C ALA A 199 -18.76 -4.07 10.28
N ALA A 200 -18.09 -5.06 10.86
CA ALA A 200 -16.81 -5.55 10.37
C ALA A 200 -16.94 -6.98 9.85
N TYR A 201 -16.43 -7.22 8.64
CA TYR A 201 -16.39 -8.53 8.00
C TYR A 201 -14.93 -8.93 7.74
N VAL A 202 -14.50 -10.04 8.32
CA VAL A 202 -13.13 -10.54 8.16
C VAL A 202 -13.02 -11.32 6.86
N TYR A 203 -12.13 -10.86 5.96
CA TYR A 203 -11.85 -11.49 4.68
C TYR A 203 -10.36 -11.46 4.36
N GLY A 204 -9.76 -12.62 4.10
CA GLY A 204 -8.34 -12.82 3.84
C GLY A 204 -8.06 -13.54 2.52
N GLU A 205 -6.79 -13.86 2.27
CA GLU A 205 -6.37 -14.55 1.05
C GLU A 205 -6.93 -15.98 0.96
N ASP A 206 -7.08 -16.65 2.10
CA ASP A 206 -7.60 -18.03 2.15
C ASP A 206 -9.13 -18.09 2.18
N GLY A 207 -9.80 -16.93 2.16
CA GLY A 207 -11.25 -16.79 2.26
C GLY A 207 -11.65 -15.84 3.38
N GLY A 208 -12.86 -15.98 3.91
CA GLY A 208 -13.38 -15.11 4.96
C GLY A 208 -13.89 -15.87 6.17
N ASP A 209 -13.64 -15.31 7.33
CA ASP A 209 -14.21 -15.79 8.58
C ASP A 209 -15.61 -15.21 8.84
N GLY A 210 -16.04 -14.21 8.05
CA GLY A 210 -17.38 -13.62 8.15
C GLY A 210 -17.47 -12.44 9.12
N TRP A 211 -18.71 -12.14 9.55
CA TRP A 211 -19.00 -11.03 10.45
C TRP A 211 -18.33 -11.16 11.81
N VAL A 212 -17.81 -10.04 12.32
CA VAL A 212 -17.37 -9.92 13.70
C VAL A 212 -18.62 -9.72 14.57
N THR A 213 -18.93 -10.72 15.39
CA THR A 213 -20.00 -10.68 16.39
C THR A 213 -19.45 -11.00 17.77
N PRO A 214 -20.15 -10.68 18.87
CA PRO A 214 -19.70 -11.00 20.22
C PRO A 214 -19.37 -12.50 20.40
N GLU A 215 -20.15 -13.39 19.78
CA GLU A 215 -19.99 -14.84 19.89
C GLU A 215 -18.73 -15.34 19.17
N ARG A 216 -18.34 -14.67 18.09
CA ARG A 216 -17.21 -15.07 17.23
C ARG A 216 -15.93 -14.28 17.54
N TYR A 217 -16.05 -13.16 18.24
CA TYR A 217 -14.93 -12.27 18.51
C TYR A 217 -13.71 -12.98 19.09
N GLY A 218 -13.90 -13.83 20.11
CA GLY A 218 -12.77 -14.53 20.73
C GLY A 218 -11.99 -15.42 19.76
N LEU A 219 -12.67 -16.08 18.83
CA LEU A 219 -12.03 -16.90 17.79
C LEU A 219 -11.26 -16.02 16.78
N LEU A 220 -11.89 -14.94 16.32
CA LEU A 220 -11.30 -14.04 15.32
C LEU A 220 -10.12 -13.24 15.89
N GLU A 221 -10.23 -12.82 17.15
CA GLU A 221 -9.17 -12.09 17.86
C GLU A 221 -7.96 -13.00 18.12
N ALA A 222 -8.18 -14.27 18.47
CA ALA A 222 -7.12 -15.26 18.64
C ALA A 222 -6.31 -15.51 17.36
N ASP A 223 -6.94 -15.36 16.18
CA ASP A 223 -6.29 -15.43 14.87
C ASP A 223 -5.79 -14.06 14.38
N GLY A 224 -5.91 -12.99 15.17
CA GLY A 224 -5.52 -11.62 14.79
C GLY A 224 -6.36 -11.03 13.66
N PHE A 225 -7.61 -11.50 13.48
CA PHE A 225 -8.52 -11.13 12.37
C PHE A 225 -7.89 -11.38 10.98
N SER A 226 -7.13 -12.44 10.83
CA SER A 226 -6.35 -12.71 9.62
C SER A 226 -7.17 -13.28 8.46
N GLY A 227 -8.37 -13.78 8.73
CA GLY A 227 -9.23 -14.49 7.78
C GLY A 227 -8.90 -15.97 7.69
N ARG A 228 -8.34 -16.57 8.75
CA ARG A 228 -7.91 -17.97 8.82
C ARG A 228 -8.38 -18.69 10.07
N ALA A 229 -9.24 -18.06 10.87
CA ALA A 229 -9.79 -18.65 12.08
C ALA A 229 -10.66 -19.88 11.76
N GLU A 230 -11.36 -19.84 10.63
CA GLU A 230 -12.13 -20.96 10.11
C GLU A 230 -11.59 -21.40 8.75
N VAL A 231 -11.35 -22.69 8.57
CA VAL A 231 -10.91 -23.26 7.29
C VAL A 231 -12.10 -23.38 6.34
N SER A 232 -12.59 -22.27 5.86
CA SER A 232 -13.75 -22.22 4.97
C SER A 232 -13.47 -21.25 3.82
N ALA A 233 -13.33 -21.79 2.61
CA ALA A 233 -13.22 -20.96 1.42
C ALA A 233 -14.50 -20.15 1.25
N THR A 234 -14.42 -18.85 1.48
CA THR A 234 -15.52 -17.94 1.15
C THR A 234 -15.41 -17.59 -0.33
N ASP A 235 -16.33 -18.12 -1.11
CA ASP A 235 -16.52 -17.76 -2.51
C ASP A 235 -17.48 -16.57 -2.65
N PHE A 236 -17.77 -16.19 -3.89
CA PHE A 236 -18.66 -15.10 -4.21
C PHE A 236 -20.09 -15.32 -3.62
N GLU A 237 -20.67 -16.52 -3.77
CA GLU A 237 -22.04 -16.82 -3.35
C GLU A 237 -22.19 -16.70 -1.84
N ARG A 238 -21.24 -17.24 -1.09
CA ARG A 238 -21.23 -17.15 0.35
C ARG A 238 -21.08 -15.69 0.81
N LEU A 239 -20.09 -14.96 0.28
CA LEU A 239 -19.89 -13.56 0.65
C LEU A 239 -21.13 -12.73 0.33
N ARG A 240 -21.75 -12.95 -0.84
CA ARG A 240 -22.96 -12.26 -1.22
C ARG A 240 -24.12 -12.55 -0.27
N SER A 241 -24.29 -13.81 0.11
CA SER A 241 -25.29 -14.22 1.11
C SER A 241 -25.00 -13.63 2.50
N ASP A 242 -23.73 -13.60 2.92
CA ASP A 242 -23.35 -13.04 4.22
C ASP A 242 -23.65 -11.52 4.27
N LEU A 243 -23.48 -10.78 3.16
CA LEU A 243 -23.82 -9.36 3.08
C LEU A 243 -25.32 -9.08 3.28
N ASP A 244 -26.20 -10.00 2.89
CA ASP A 244 -27.63 -9.91 3.19
C ASP A 244 -27.95 -10.05 4.69
N GLY A 245 -27.04 -10.67 5.45
CA GLY A 245 -27.11 -10.81 6.91
C GLY A 245 -26.59 -9.60 7.68
N TYR A 246 -26.37 -8.47 7.05
CA TYR A 246 -25.96 -7.24 7.72
C TYR A 246 -27.00 -6.79 8.75
N ASP A 247 -26.51 -6.42 9.94
CA ASP A 247 -27.29 -5.85 11.03
C ASP A 247 -26.60 -4.57 11.56
N PRO A 248 -27.28 -3.40 11.57
CA PRO A 248 -26.70 -2.18 12.09
C PRO A 248 -26.32 -2.27 13.58
N ALA A 249 -26.91 -3.20 14.35
CA ALA A 249 -26.53 -3.45 15.72
C ALA A 249 -25.09 -4.00 15.87
N MET A 250 -24.51 -4.54 14.82
CA MET A 250 -23.10 -4.99 14.81
C MET A 250 -22.13 -3.82 15.06
N GLY A 251 -22.44 -2.61 14.58
CA GLY A 251 -21.56 -1.46 14.75
C GLY A 251 -21.28 -1.10 16.21
N PRO A 252 -22.28 -0.79 17.02
CA PRO A 252 -22.11 -0.56 18.46
C PRO A 252 -21.46 -1.75 19.18
N ALA A 253 -21.85 -2.99 18.86
CA ALA A 253 -21.26 -4.19 19.46
C ALA A 253 -19.76 -4.29 19.12
N ASN A 254 -19.37 -4.05 17.87
CA ASN A 254 -17.98 -4.06 17.44
C ASN A 254 -17.18 -2.95 18.15
N ARG A 255 -17.77 -1.77 18.35
CA ARG A 255 -17.12 -0.69 19.10
C ARG A 255 -16.79 -1.12 20.53
N GLU A 256 -17.73 -1.72 21.24
CA GLU A 256 -17.50 -2.21 22.60
C GLU A 256 -16.36 -3.24 22.64
N LEU A 257 -16.32 -4.16 21.69
CA LEU A 257 -15.23 -5.13 21.58
C LEU A 257 -13.88 -4.47 21.28
N ALA A 258 -13.86 -3.46 20.41
CA ALA A 258 -12.65 -2.73 20.05
C ALA A 258 -12.07 -1.88 21.19
N LEU A 259 -12.86 -1.45 22.17
CA LEU A 259 -12.36 -0.70 23.34
C LEU A 259 -11.33 -1.50 24.14
N ALA A 260 -11.42 -2.84 24.14
CA ALA A 260 -10.43 -3.70 24.78
C ALA A 260 -9.05 -3.70 24.09
N HIS A 261 -8.94 -3.06 22.93
CA HIS A 261 -7.72 -2.87 22.15
C HIS A 261 -7.14 -1.45 22.27
N SER A 262 -7.56 -0.68 23.26
CA SER A 262 -7.12 0.70 23.46
C SER A 262 -5.58 0.81 23.44
N ALA A 263 -5.04 1.70 22.59
CA ALA A 263 -3.61 1.98 22.53
C ALA A 263 -3.08 2.51 23.88
N ARG A 264 -3.92 3.19 24.67
CA ARG A 264 -3.59 3.64 26.03
C ARG A 264 -3.33 2.45 26.96
N ASP A 265 -4.24 1.47 26.98
CA ASP A 265 -4.10 0.31 27.87
C ASP A 265 -2.93 -0.57 27.42
N HIS A 266 -2.71 -0.65 26.12
CA HIS A 266 -1.54 -1.32 25.56
C HIS A 266 -0.22 -0.67 26.02
N ALA A 267 -0.13 0.67 25.97
CA ALA A 267 1.04 1.40 26.48
C ALA A 267 1.30 1.12 27.98
N GLN A 268 0.25 1.08 28.80
CA GLN A 268 0.37 0.74 30.23
C GLN A 268 0.87 -0.70 30.43
N GLN A 269 0.38 -1.64 29.64
CA GLN A 269 0.83 -3.04 29.71
C GLN A 269 2.30 -3.17 29.27
N LEU A 270 2.72 -2.44 28.21
CA LEU A 270 4.14 -2.39 27.82
C LEU A 270 5.03 -1.87 28.95
N ILE A 271 4.64 -0.77 29.61
CA ILE A 271 5.39 -0.25 30.76
C ILE A 271 5.50 -1.31 31.85
N SER A 272 4.40 -2.00 32.16
CA SER A 272 4.41 -3.08 33.16
C SER A 272 5.40 -4.20 32.79
N ILE A 273 5.56 -4.50 31.50
CA ILE A 273 6.58 -5.46 31.04
C ILE A 273 7.97 -4.85 31.21
N PHE A 274 8.20 -3.62 30.77
CA PHE A 274 9.51 -2.97 30.82
C PHE A 274 10.02 -2.81 32.25
N ASP A 275 9.16 -2.48 33.20
CA ASP A 275 9.49 -2.34 34.64
C ASP A 275 9.98 -3.67 35.26
N THR A 276 9.65 -4.82 34.69
CA THR A 276 10.13 -6.13 35.18
C THR A 276 11.51 -6.54 34.62
N LEU A 277 12.03 -5.78 33.66
CA LEU A 277 13.30 -6.14 33.02
C LEU A 277 14.50 -5.73 33.88
N ALA A 278 15.47 -6.62 33.95
CA ALA A 278 16.77 -6.31 34.55
C ALA A 278 17.80 -5.95 33.49
N PRO A 279 18.69 -5.00 33.74
CA PRO A 279 19.82 -4.76 32.88
C PRO A 279 20.63 -6.05 32.66
N ARG A 280 21.14 -6.21 31.46
CA ARG A 280 21.99 -7.37 31.13
C ARG A 280 23.29 -7.31 31.93
N ARG A 281 23.78 -8.47 32.37
CA ARG A 281 25.04 -8.56 33.14
C ARG A 281 26.27 -8.68 32.25
N ASP A 282 26.10 -9.36 31.10
CA ASP A 282 27.21 -9.65 30.20
C ASP A 282 27.02 -8.94 28.86
N PRO A 283 28.06 -8.33 28.29
CA PRO A 283 27.98 -7.74 26.97
C PRO A 283 27.82 -8.81 25.89
N VAL A 284 27.35 -8.37 24.71
CA VAL A 284 27.27 -9.18 23.50
C VAL A 284 28.67 -9.68 23.12
N ASP A 285 28.80 -10.96 22.83
CA ASP A 285 30.08 -11.56 22.46
C ASP A 285 30.51 -11.22 21.01
N ALA A 286 31.77 -11.55 20.67
CA ALA A 286 32.33 -11.25 19.35
C ALA A 286 31.59 -11.92 18.18
N PRO A 287 31.12 -13.20 18.25
CA PRO A 287 30.33 -13.81 17.22
C PRO A 287 29.02 -13.06 16.95
N LEU A 288 28.34 -12.56 17.98
CA LEU A 288 27.12 -11.80 17.82
C LEU A 288 27.35 -10.43 17.18
N ARG A 289 28.46 -9.75 17.54
CA ARG A 289 28.86 -8.50 16.87
C ARG A 289 29.13 -8.69 15.38
N GLU A 290 29.82 -9.81 15.04
CA GLU A 290 30.03 -10.13 13.61
C GLU A 290 28.74 -10.47 12.87
N LEU A 291 27.82 -11.17 13.51
CA LEU A 291 26.49 -11.41 12.95
C LEU A 291 25.74 -10.08 12.71
N ALA A 292 25.73 -9.17 13.69
CA ALA A 292 25.15 -7.85 13.55
C ALA A 292 25.79 -7.04 12.39
N ARG A 293 27.11 -7.18 12.20
CA ARG A 293 27.80 -6.58 11.05
C ARG A 293 27.33 -7.16 9.71
N LEU A 294 27.20 -8.48 9.62
CA LEU A 294 26.70 -9.15 8.40
C LEU A 294 25.27 -8.76 8.07
N VAL A 295 24.41 -8.67 9.09
CA VAL A 295 23.02 -8.21 8.94
C VAL A 295 22.97 -6.76 8.42
N ARG A 296 23.86 -5.87 8.90
CA ARG A 296 23.97 -4.50 8.34
C ARG A 296 24.35 -4.49 6.85
N VAL A 297 25.31 -5.34 6.48
CA VAL A 297 25.75 -5.46 5.07
C VAL A 297 24.63 -5.98 4.20
N GLU A 298 23.94 -7.02 4.66
CA GLU A 298 22.80 -7.59 3.94
C GLU A 298 21.71 -6.55 3.73
N ALA A 299 21.23 -5.87 4.77
CA ALA A 299 20.20 -4.85 4.66
C ALA A 299 20.61 -3.67 3.77
N ALA A 300 21.89 -3.25 3.82
CA ALA A 300 22.40 -2.23 2.91
C ALA A 300 22.34 -2.68 1.44
N THR A 301 22.58 -3.96 1.20
CA THR A 301 22.54 -4.57 -0.13
C THR A 301 21.10 -4.70 -0.63
N SER A 302 20.20 -5.16 0.23
CA SER A 302 18.77 -5.28 -0.06
C SER A 302 18.16 -3.93 -0.41
N ARG A 303 18.40 -2.88 0.39
CA ARG A 303 17.93 -1.53 0.08
C ARG A 303 18.43 -1.01 -1.27
N ARG A 304 19.70 -1.28 -1.62
CA ARG A 304 20.23 -0.91 -2.95
C ARG A 304 19.52 -1.66 -4.07
N ALA A 305 19.23 -2.94 -3.86
CA ALA A 305 18.50 -3.76 -4.82
C ALA A 305 17.06 -3.26 -5.00
N GLU A 306 16.37 -2.91 -3.91
CA GLU A 306 15.02 -2.33 -3.94
C GLU A 306 14.99 -0.98 -4.65
N ALA A 307 15.94 -0.08 -4.35
CA ALA A 307 16.06 1.20 -5.04
C ALA A 307 16.29 1.02 -6.55
N ALA A 308 17.19 0.11 -6.93
CA ALA A 308 17.44 -0.20 -8.33
C ALA A 308 16.22 -0.84 -9.02
N ALA A 309 15.45 -1.68 -8.31
CA ALA A 309 14.20 -2.24 -8.82
C ALA A 309 13.12 -1.19 -9.03
N ALA A 310 13.00 -0.22 -8.10
CA ALA A 310 12.08 0.91 -8.23
C ALA A 310 12.45 1.80 -9.42
N GLU A 311 13.73 2.15 -9.55
CA GLU A 311 14.22 2.90 -10.72
C GLU A 311 13.96 2.18 -12.04
N ALA A 312 14.20 0.86 -12.08
CA ALA A 312 13.92 0.03 -13.25
C ALA A 312 12.42 -0.04 -13.57
N HIS A 313 11.57 -0.06 -12.55
CA HIS A 313 10.11 -0.01 -12.72
C HIS A 313 9.67 1.30 -13.35
N GLU A 314 10.12 2.43 -12.83
CA GLU A 314 9.80 3.76 -13.37
C GLU A 314 10.36 3.94 -14.79
N ALA A 315 11.57 3.44 -15.06
CA ALA A 315 12.14 3.47 -16.40
C ALA A 315 11.29 2.65 -17.40
N ARG A 316 10.81 1.47 -17.00
CA ARG A 316 9.90 0.65 -17.83
C ARG A 316 8.56 1.34 -18.07
N LYS A 317 8.03 2.03 -17.08
CA LYS A 317 6.78 2.81 -17.21
C LYS A 317 6.96 3.93 -18.23
N ARG A 318 8.04 4.71 -18.11
CA ARG A 318 8.38 5.77 -19.08
C ARG A 318 8.61 5.22 -20.49
N ALA A 319 9.29 4.08 -20.61
CA ALA A 319 9.50 3.43 -21.90
C ALA A 319 8.17 3.09 -22.58
N ARG A 320 7.19 2.53 -21.84
CA ARG A 320 5.86 2.21 -22.39
C ARG A 320 5.08 3.49 -22.78
N GLU A 321 5.22 4.57 -22.04
CA GLU A 321 4.61 5.86 -22.37
C GLU A 321 5.20 6.40 -23.69
N LEU A 322 6.53 6.40 -23.82
CA LEU A 322 7.22 6.82 -25.04
C LEU A 322 6.89 5.94 -26.26
N GLU A 323 6.74 4.62 -26.06
CA GLU A 323 6.29 3.71 -27.11
C GLU A 323 4.89 4.06 -27.63
N ARG A 324 3.97 4.43 -26.72
CA ARG A 324 2.61 4.90 -27.10
C ARG A 324 2.67 6.22 -27.85
N GLU A 325 3.42 7.19 -27.36
CA GLU A 325 3.59 8.48 -28.02
C GLU A 325 4.22 8.31 -29.43
N LEU A 326 5.20 7.43 -29.55
CA LEU A 326 5.84 7.12 -30.83
C LEU A 326 4.84 6.46 -31.82
N ALA A 327 4.00 5.53 -31.32
CA ALA A 327 2.97 4.90 -32.15
C ALA A 327 1.94 5.93 -32.64
N GLU A 328 1.51 6.85 -31.78
CA GLU A 328 0.60 7.94 -32.14
C GLU A 328 1.25 8.91 -33.15
N ALA A 329 2.52 9.27 -32.94
CA ALA A 329 3.25 10.13 -33.85
C ALA A 329 3.42 9.49 -35.24
N ARG A 330 3.72 8.20 -35.30
CA ARG A 330 3.77 7.43 -36.56
C ARG A 330 2.42 7.48 -37.29
N LYS A 331 1.33 7.19 -36.57
CA LYS A 331 -0.03 7.23 -37.16
C LYS A 331 -0.36 8.64 -37.71
N ARG A 332 0.00 9.70 -36.96
CA ARG A 332 -0.18 11.09 -37.44
C ARG A 332 0.66 11.36 -38.70
N SER A 333 1.91 10.87 -38.72
CA SER A 333 2.79 11.01 -39.89
C SER A 333 2.22 10.30 -41.11
N GLU A 334 1.71 9.08 -40.98
CA GLU A 334 1.06 8.32 -42.06
C GLU A 334 -0.16 9.09 -42.61
N THR A 335 -1.03 9.59 -41.72
CA THR A 335 -2.19 10.41 -42.11
C THR A 335 -1.79 11.70 -42.85
N LEU A 336 -0.72 12.34 -42.41
CA LEU A 336 -0.21 13.54 -43.09
C LEU A 336 0.38 13.20 -44.47
N THR A 337 1.09 12.08 -44.58
CA THR A 337 1.62 11.60 -45.87
C THR A 337 0.50 11.32 -46.87
N GLU A 338 -0.56 10.65 -46.44
CA GLU A 338 -1.76 10.40 -47.27
C GLU A 338 -2.44 11.72 -47.70
N ARG A 339 -2.53 12.70 -46.79
CA ARG A 339 -3.08 14.02 -47.14
C ARG A 339 -2.20 14.79 -48.12
N VAL A 340 -0.87 14.71 -48.00
CA VAL A 340 0.04 15.33 -48.95
C VAL A 340 -0.13 14.71 -50.31
N ALA A 341 -0.15 13.37 -50.43
CA ALA A 341 -0.39 12.68 -51.69
C ALA A 341 -1.72 13.09 -52.34
N GLY A 342 -2.82 13.15 -51.53
CA GLY A 342 -4.12 13.61 -52.04
C GLY A 342 -4.15 15.07 -52.48
N LEU A 343 -3.33 15.96 -51.86
CA LEU A 343 -3.18 17.35 -52.30
C LEU A 343 -2.34 17.48 -53.57
N GLU A 344 -1.31 16.63 -53.75
CA GLU A 344 -0.50 16.57 -54.98
C GLU A 344 -1.39 16.11 -56.13
N ASP A 345 -2.17 15.08 -55.98
CA ASP A 345 -3.13 14.60 -57.00
C ASP A 345 -4.16 15.69 -57.36
N ALA A 346 -4.70 16.38 -56.38
CA ALA A 346 -5.63 17.47 -56.57
C ALA A 346 -4.99 18.69 -57.27
N LEU A 347 -3.73 18.95 -57.03
CA LEU A 347 -2.95 20.02 -57.70
C LEU A 347 -2.74 19.64 -59.15
N ASP A 348 -2.30 18.44 -59.44
CA ASP A 348 -2.11 17.93 -60.82
C ASP A 348 -3.41 18.00 -61.63
N GLU A 349 -4.56 17.60 -61.03
CA GLU A 349 -5.87 17.76 -61.67
C GLU A 349 -6.22 19.22 -61.92
N ALA A 350 -5.92 20.12 -61.00
CA ALA A 350 -6.19 21.56 -61.13
C ALA A 350 -5.36 22.15 -62.29
N GLU A 351 -4.08 21.83 -62.34
CA GLU A 351 -3.17 22.23 -63.43
C GLU A 351 -3.61 21.70 -64.76
N ALA A 352 -4.03 20.44 -64.84
CA ALA A 352 -4.59 19.86 -66.05
C ALA A 352 -5.88 20.56 -66.52
N ARG A 353 -6.76 20.94 -65.57
CA ARG A 353 -7.99 21.72 -65.89
C ARG A 353 -7.62 23.14 -66.38
N GLU A 354 -6.66 23.80 -65.82
CA GLU A 354 -6.19 25.11 -66.22
C GLU A 354 -5.56 25.08 -67.60
N ALA A 355 -4.75 24.10 -67.89
CA ALA A 355 -4.15 23.86 -69.20
C ALA A 355 -5.22 23.59 -70.27
N ALA A 356 -6.23 22.76 -69.95
CA ALA A 356 -7.35 22.52 -70.84
C ALA A 356 -8.22 23.77 -71.11
N ALA A 357 -8.45 24.56 -70.06
CA ALA A 357 -9.16 25.85 -70.19
C ALA A 357 -8.41 26.86 -71.05
N THR A 358 -7.09 26.93 -70.87
CA THR A 358 -6.20 27.83 -71.66
C THR A 358 -6.16 27.37 -73.12
N ALA A 359 -6.08 26.06 -73.41
CA ALA A 359 -6.15 25.51 -74.77
C ALA A 359 -7.52 25.78 -75.43
N ALA A 360 -8.63 25.63 -74.69
CA ALA A 360 -9.96 25.95 -75.20
C ALA A 360 -10.15 27.45 -75.47
N ALA A 361 -9.57 28.34 -74.67
CA ALA A 361 -9.56 29.80 -74.91
C ALA A 361 -8.74 30.16 -76.15
N ALA A 362 -7.60 29.53 -76.35
CA ALA A 362 -6.76 29.73 -77.55
C ALA A 362 -7.50 29.24 -78.81
N GLN A 363 -8.22 28.11 -78.76
CA GLN A 363 -9.01 27.62 -79.85
C GLN A 363 -10.17 28.54 -80.24
N LYS A 364 -10.83 29.13 -79.24
CA LYS A 364 -11.91 30.15 -79.46
C LYS A 364 -11.32 31.45 -80.14
N GLN A 365 -10.16 31.92 -79.70
CA GLN A 365 -9.50 33.09 -80.33
C GLN A 365 -9.00 32.79 -81.75
N GLY A 366 -8.53 31.56 -82.01
CA GLY A 366 -8.16 31.09 -83.37
C GLY A 366 -9.38 31.03 -84.30
N GLY A 367 -10.52 30.55 -83.80
CA GLY A 367 -11.78 30.51 -84.56
C GLY A 367 -12.33 31.89 -84.93
N VAL A 368 -12.19 32.89 -84.09
CA VAL A 368 -12.63 34.28 -84.33
C VAL A 368 -11.73 34.97 -85.37
N ARG A 369 -10.44 34.71 -85.35
CA ARG A 369 -9.50 35.23 -86.40
C ARG A 369 -9.76 34.58 -87.77
N GLY A 370 -10.19 33.35 -87.84
CA GLY A 370 -10.53 32.64 -89.06
C GLY A 370 -11.84 33.18 -89.75
N LEU A 371 -12.76 33.75 -88.94
CA LEU A 371 -14.01 34.35 -89.45
C LEU A 371 -13.84 35.79 -89.92
N LEU A 372 -12.89 36.56 -89.43
CA LEU A 372 -12.60 37.96 -89.87
C LEU A 372 -11.64 38.05 -91.04
N GLY A 373 -11.07 36.98 -91.56
CA GLY A 373 -10.16 36.89 -92.68
C GLY A 373 -10.82 36.63 -94.07
N ARG A 374 -12.18 36.62 -94.17
CA ARG A 374 -12.89 36.25 -95.39
C ARG A 374 -13.77 37.35 -96.00
N GLU A 375 -13.37 38.62 -95.94
CA GLU A 375 -13.99 39.69 -96.70
C GLU A 375 -12.87 40.54 -97.35
N GLY A 376 -12.81 40.55 -98.66
CA GLY A 376 -11.97 41.47 -99.44
C GLY A 376 -11.39 40.91 -100.73
N LYS A 377 -12.20 40.38 -101.61
CA LYS A 377 -11.82 40.23 -102.98
C LYS A 377 -12.73 41.08 -103.84
N VAL A 378 -12.28 42.33 -104.07
CA VAL A 378 -12.93 43.25 -105.02
C VAL A 378 -12.41 42.88 -106.43
N PRO A 379 -13.31 42.67 -107.46
CA PRO A 379 -12.86 42.42 -108.83
C PRO A 379 -12.45 43.71 -109.50
N SER A 380 -11.21 43.77 -110.04
CA SER A 380 -10.76 44.83 -110.98
C SER A 380 -11.41 44.61 -112.30
N THR A 381 -12.11 45.64 -112.75
CA THR A 381 -12.61 45.76 -114.16
C THR A 381 -11.58 46.70 -114.86
N GLU A 382 -10.92 46.16 -115.89
CA GLU A 382 -10.30 46.94 -116.96
C GLU A 382 -11.33 47.49 -117.93
N GLY A 383 -11.07 48.63 -118.40
CA GLY A 383 -11.47 49.27 -119.58
C GLY A 383 -10.41 50.20 -120.11
#